data_8e6620699c64f895b797d68c88cfe57e
#
_entry.id   8e6620699c64f895b797d68c88cfe57e
#
_cell.length_a   1.000
_cell.length_b   1.000
_cell.length_c   1.000
_cell.angle_alpha   90.00
_cell.angle_beta   90.00
_cell.angle_gamma   90.00
#
_symmetry.space_group_name_H-M   'P 1'
#
loop_
_entity.id
_entity.type
_entity.pdbx_description
1 polymer ?
#
loop_
_entity_poly.entity_id
_entity_poly.type
_entity_poly.pdbx_seq_one_letter_code
_entity_poly.pdbx_strand_id
1 'polypeptide(L)'
;MTRLLVIGSASPDKVDSIEWTQSFPDLEAYDALIIDLSSFPKDYPRTLFNNIGVLKRTARIFIRDYKEIFCILDKRFRVPFKKIPLNYAWIPYPEKFRINPMLLGKSKKLCDERFSVYMETVERWYSELFWEDTTNYSFEAIAVNKRQNAIAASLTINNRGKIHFLPKATTISPSEAIELLVGLTKKEEPTDIPWLASLEIPQLLQAEDQWNRNVAPNQYRNLFSLNPKNFLKAVQLMLEDLGIQTLPNADLDLIGLKSNIVVKATSMEGKVEAQNPAVNKVTRFVEKPNRNEKVIFVANTYRNLPINERAGKEQVDFPMKLFFEAHKVSFLTTLSLFNLWKKVVAYQISPQEASFLLQNEKGEITI
;
A
#
# COMPACT_ATOMS: atom_id res chain seq x y z
N MET A 1 1.79 -16.87 2.25
CA MET A 1 0.34 -17.14 2.06
C MET A 1 -0.42 -15.93 2.58
N THR A 2 -1.26 -15.29 1.77
CA THR A 2 -2.04 -14.11 2.17
C THR A 2 -3.09 -14.55 3.19
N ARG A 3 -3.08 -13.96 4.37
CA ARG A 3 -4.04 -14.27 5.44
C ARG A 3 -5.27 -13.37 5.31
N LEU A 4 -6.43 -13.96 5.12
CA LEU A 4 -7.69 -13.27 4.86
C LEU A 4 -8.69 -13.55 5.96
N LEU A 5 -9.54 -12.56 6.27
CA LEU A 5 -10.68 -12.72 7.17
C LEU A 5 -11.96 -12.21 6.49
N VAL A 6 -13.00 -13.01 6.53
CA VAL A 6 -14.35 -12.64 6.13
C VAL A 6 -15.16 -12.29 7.37
N ILE A 7 -15.81 -11.13 7.39
CA ILE A 7 -16.68 -10.66 8.47
C ILE A 7 -18.12 -10.65 7.98
N GLY A 8 -18.97 -11.42 8.63
CA GLY A 8 -20.42 -11.42 8.44
C GLY A 8 -20.99 -12.54 7.60
N SER A 9 -20.22 -13.18 6.75
CA SER A 9 -20.68 -14.32 5.94
C SER A 9 -19.80 -15.54 6.17
N ALA A 10 -20.37 -16.73 5.94
CA ALA A 10 -19.58 -17.95 5.88
C ALA A 10 -18.57 -17.87 4.71
N SER A 11 -17.36 -18.28 4.98
CA SER A 11 -16.28 -18.29 4.03
C SER A 11 -16.17 -19.64 3.32
N PRO A 12 -15.64 -19.67 2.08
CA PRO A 12 -15.17 -20.91 1.47
C PRO A 12 -14.10 -21.60 2.33
N ASP A 13 -13.93 -22.88 2.14
CA ASP A 13 -12.89 -23.66 2.82
C ASP A 13 -11.51 -22.99 2.72
N LYS A 14 -10.80 -22.90 3.87
CA LYS A 14 -9.45 -22.32 4.02
C LYS A 14 -9.33 -20.79 4.18
N VAL A 15 -10.44 -20.06 4.33
CA VAL A 15 -10.40 -18.64 4.67
C VAL A 15 -11.05 -18.44 6.04
N ASP A 16 -10.40 -17.70 6.93
CA ASP A 16 -10.95 -17.41 8.26
C ASP A 16 -12.26 -16.62 8.11
N SER A 17 -13.30 -16.99 8.87
CA SER A 17 -14.56 -16.23 8.91
C SER A 17 -15.06 -16.01 10.32
N ILE A 18 -15.77 -14.90 10.53
CA ILE A 18 -16.32 -14.53 11.82
C ILE A 18 -17.65 -13.79 11.66
N GLU A 19 -18.59 -14.06 12.53
CA GLU A 19 -19.85 -13.34 12.57
C GLU A 19 -19.73 -11.98 13.26
N TRP A 20 -20.58 -11.03 12.88
CA TRP A 20 -20.61 -9.69 13.46
C TRP A 20 -20.78 -9.64 14.98
N THR A 21 -21.42 -10.64 15.56
CA THR A 21 -21.75 -10.73 16.98
C THR A 21 -20.69 -11.43 17.82
N GLN A 22 -19.75 -12.10 17.19
CA GLN A 22 -18.61 -12.74 17.85
C GLN A 22 -17.49 -11.72 18.12
N SER A 23 -16.69 -11.93 19.15
CA SER A 23 -15.54 -11.07 19.44
C SER A 23 -14.49 -11.20 18.34
N PHE A 24 -14.12 -10.09 17.72
CA PHE A 24 -13.13 -10.08 16.64
C PHE A 24 -11.75 -10.49 17.15
N PRO A 25 -11.01 -11.31 16.37
CA PRO A 25 -9.62 -11.59 16.64
C PRO A 25 -8.76 -10.34 16.42
N ASP A 26 -7.45 -10.48 16.57
CA ASP A 26 -6.53 -9.44 16.14
C ASP A 26 -6.60 -9.26 14.61
N LEU A 27 -7.34 -8.23 14.18
CA LEU A 27 -7.55 -7.96 12.76
C LEU A 27 -6.26 -7.49 12.05
N GLU A 28 -5.29 -6.95 12.78
CA GLU A 28 -4.02 -6.46 12.21
C GLU A 28 -3.14 -7.62 11.70
N ALA A 29 -3.37 -8.84 12.22
CA ALA A 29 -2.70 -10.06 11.77
C ALA A 29 -3.09 -10.51 10.35
N TYR A 30 -4.13 -9.91 9.75
CA TYR A 30 -4.60 -10.25 8.41
C TYR A 30 -4.04 -9.29 7.37
N ASP A 31 -3.90 -9.78 6.13
CA ASP A 31 -3.41 -9.01 4.98
C ASP A 31 -4.54 -8.28 4.24
N ALA A 32 -5.75 -8.84 4.24
CA ALA A 32 -6.95 -8.19 3.74
C ALA A 32 -8.20 -8.61 4.53
N LEU A 33 -9.24 -7.79 4.47
CA LEU A 33 -10.56 -8.06 5.05
C LEU A 33 -11.63 -8.05 3.97
N ILE A 34 -12.58 -8.98 4.06
CA ILE A 34 -13.82 -8.94 3.29
C ILE A 34 -14.97 -8.73 4.28
N ILE A 35 -15.71 -7.65 4.13
CA ILE A 35 -16.77 -7.21 5.02
C ILE A 35 -18.10 -7.32 4.30
N ASP A 36 -18.96 -8.24 4.71
CA ASP A 36 -20.31 -8.36 4.17
C ASP A 36 -21.33 -7.62 5.02
N LEU A 37 -21.70 -6.41 4.60
CA LEU A 37 -22.75 -5.63 5.26
C LEU A 37 -24.15 -6.17 5.00
N SER A 38 -24.34 -7.04 4.02
CA SER A 38 -25.67 -7.64 3.76
C SER A 38 -26.10 -8.60 4.87
N SER A 39 -25.16 -9.10 5.66
CA SER A 39 -25.34 -9.96 6.81
C SER A 39 -25.35 -9.21 8.15
N PHE A 40 -25.23 -7.87 8.13
CA PHE A 40 -25.19 -7.07 9.34
C PHE A 40 -26.44 -7.30 10.21
N PRO A 41 -26.30 -7.60 11.51
CA PRO A 41 -27.41 -7.98 12.37
C PRO A 41 -28.40 -6.83 12.54
N LYS A 42 -29.67 -7.18 12.71
CA LYS A 42 -30.74 -6.21 12.98
C LYS A 42 -30.74 -5.77 14.43
N ASP A 43 -30.37 -6.67 15.33
CA ASP A 43 -30.22 -6.40 16.75
C ASP A 43 -28.81 -5.93 17.03
N TYR A 44 -28.65 -5.03 18.00
CA TYR A 44 -27.39 -4.39 18.31
C TYR A 44 -26.84 -4.84 19.68
N PRO A 45 -26.30 -6.08 19.81
CA PRO A 45 -25.68 -6.53 21.04
C PRO A 45 -24.44 -5.67 21.37
N ARG A 46 -24.07 -5.60 22.66
CA ARG A 46 -22.93 -4.79 23.12
C ARG A 46 -21.62 -5.14 22.41
N THR A 47 -21.41 -6.42 22.09
CA THR A 47 -20.25 -6.91 21.34
C THR A 47 -20.13 -6.24 19.97
N LEU A 48 -21.25 -5.98 19.28
CA LEU A 48 -21.25 -5.33 17.97
C LEU A 48 -20.68 -3.91 18.03
N PHE A 49 -21.01 -3.12 19.06
CA PHE A 49 -20.43 -1.78 19.22
C PHE A 49 -18.92 -1.82 19.43
N ASN A 50 -18.43 -2.79 20.24
CA ASN A 50 -17.00 -3.00 20.44
C ASN A 50 -16.32 -3.40 19.11
N ASN A 51 -16.90 -4.33 18.37
CA ASN A 51 -16.40 -4.79 17.08
C ASN A 51 -16.32 -3.66 16.05
N ILE A 52 -17.31 -2.79 15.96
CA ILE A 52 -17.27 -1.60 15.11
C ILE A 52 -16.14 -0.65 15.51
N GLY A 53 -15.91 -0.46 16.80
CA GLY A 53 -14.78 0.33 17.32
C GLY A 53 -13.41 -0.26 16.94
N VAL A 54 -13.26 -1.58 17.05
CA VAL A 54 -12.06 -2.32 16.62
C VAL A 54 -11.88 -2.16 15.12
N LEU A 55 -12.92 -2.44 14.33
CA LEU A 55 -12.86 -2.36 12.87
C LEU A 55 -12.53 -0.96 12.36
N LYS A 56 -13.06 0.09 13.00
CA LYS A 56 -12.74 1.50 12.68
C LYS A 56 -11.25 1.80 12.86
N ARG A 57 -10.64 1.31 13.93
CA ARG A 57 -9.21 1.47 14.19
C ARG A 57 -8.40 0.69 13.16
N THR A 58 -8.75 -0.58 12.95
CA THR A 58 -8.09 -1.47 11.98
C THR A 58 -8.18 -0.92 10.56
N ALA A 59 -9.33 -0.40 10.13
CA ALA A 59 -9.48 0.19 8.80
C ALA A 59 -8.50 1.34 8.54
N ARG A 60 -8.24 2.19 9.55
CA ARG A 60 -7.23 3.26 9.46
C ARG A 60 -5.82 2.70 9.33
N ILE A 61 -5.50 1.62 10.06
CA ILE A 61 -4.20 0.95 9.99
C ILE A 61 -4.03 0.28 8.62
N PHE A 62 -5.04 -0.44 8.15
CA PHE A 62 -5.01 -1.11 6.83
C PHE A 62 -4.74 -0.13 5.69
N ILE A 63 -5.45 1.01 5.67
CA ILE A 63 -5.22 2.03 4.65
C ILE A 63 -3.80 2.61 4.76
N ARG A 64 -3.28 2.82 5.97
CA ARG A 64 -1.92 3.29 6.18
C ARG A 64 -0.89 2.27 5.70
N ASP A 65 -1.12 0.99 5.94
CA ASP A 65 -0.17 -0.11 5.75
C ASP A 65 -0.33 -0.82 4.40
N TYR A 66 -0.95 -0.16 3.40
CA TYR A 66 -1.14 -0.67 2.03
C TYR A 66 -1.98 -1.96 1.94
N LYS A 67 -2.80 -2.23 2.95
CA LYS A 67 -3.72 -3.37 2.96
C LYS A 67 -5.05 -2.99 2.30
N GLU A 68 -5.85 -4.00 1.95
CA GLU A 68 -7.13 -3.80 1.27
C GLU A 68 -8.30 -4.29 2.11
N ILE A 69 -9.43 -3.59 2.01
CA ILE A 69 -10.70 -3.97 2.59
C ILE A 69 -11.72 -4.01 1.48
N PHE A 70 -12.39 -5.14 1.30
CA PHE A 70 -13.49 -5.31 0.35
C PHE A 70 -14.80 -5.28 1.14
N CYS A 71 -15.66 -4.31 0.85
CA CYS A 71 -16.92 -4.10 1.52
C CYS A 71 -18.08 -4.38 0.58
N ILE A 72 -18.83 -5.45 0.84
CA ILE A 72 -20.08 -5.76 0.13
C ILE A 72 -21.20 -4.94 0.76
N LEU A 73 -21.81 -4.06 -0.04
CA LEU A 73 -22.83 -3.13 0.41
C LEU A 73 -24.17 -3.84 0.69
N ASP A 74 -24.87 -3.40 1.74
CA ASP A 74 -26.23 -3.81 1.97
C ASP A 74 -27.20 -3.07 1.05
N LYS A 75 -28.15 -3.81 0.45
CA LYS A 75 -29.18 -3.25 -0.42
C LYS A 75 -30.28 -2.46 0.31
N ARG A 76 -30.40 -2.62 1.62
CA ARG A 76 -31.52 -2.09 2.40
C ARG A 76 -31.25 -0.74 3.03
N PHE A 77 -30.13 -0.13 2.73
CA PHE A 77 -29.62 0.92 3.56
C PHE A 77 -30.04 2.33 3.12
N ARG A 78 -30.71 3.06 4.01
CA ARG A 78 -30.88 4.52 3.95
C ARG A 78 -29.91 5.15 4.94
N VAL A 79 -28.98 5.96 4.45
CA VAL A 79 -28.20 6.84 5.32
C VAL A 79 -29.05 8.09 5.59
N PRO A 80 -29.63 8.28 6.79
CA PRO A 80 -30.28 9.53 7.10
C PRO A 80 -29.24 10.65 7.09
N PHE A 81 -29.59 11.81 6.56
CA PHE A 81 -28.72 12.98 6.30
C PHE A 81 -27.91 13.49 7.52
N LYS A 82 -28.16 13.02 8.74
CA LYS A 82 -27.51 13.49 9.99
C LYS A 82 -27.06 12.38 10.95
N LYS A 83 -27.27 11.12 10.64
CA LYS A 83 -26.85 10.01 11.53
C LYS A 83 -26.11 8.98 10.72
N ILE A 84 -24.85 8.77 11.09
CA ILE A 84 -24.03 7.71 10.52
C ILE A 84 -24.56 6.39 11.08
N PRO A 85 -25.02 5.49 10.22
CA PRO A 85 -25.50 4.21 10.66
C PRO A 85 -24.37 3.33 11.18
N LEU A 86 -24.69 2.46 12.12
CA LEU A 86 -23.72 1.66 12.82
C LEU A 86 -22.89 0.77 11.87
N ASN A 87 -23.52 0.19 10.84
CA ASN A 87 -22.86 -0.66 9.86
C ASN A 87 -21.82 0.07 8.97
N TYR A 88 -21.85 1.41 8.90
CA TYR A 88 -20.84 2.23 8.21
C TYR A 88 -19.96 3.06 9.17
N ALA A 89 -20.20 2.97 10.48
CA ALA A 89 -19.47 3.76 11.47
C ALA A 89 -17.99 3.36 11.59
N TRP A 90 -17.60 2.22 11.04
CA TRP A 90 -16.24 1.73 10.99
C TRP A 90 -15.38 2.40 9.89
N ILE A 91 -16.01 2.98 8.85
CA ILE A 91 -15.29 3.66 7.78
C ILE A 91 -14.49 4.84 8.36
N PRO A 92 -13.24 5.08 7.96
CA PRO A 92 -12.54 6.29 8.31
C PRO A 92 -13.30 7.53 7.79
N TYR A 93 -13.62 8.48 8.68
CA TYR A 93 -14.42 9.68 8.35
C TYR A 93 -15.77 9.35 7.68
N PRO A 94 -16.62 8.59 8.36
CA PRO A 94 -17.88 8.14 7.79
C PRO A 94 -18.85 9.29 7.47
N GLU A 95 -18.66 10.46 8.08
CA GLU A 95 -19.39 11.71 7.80
C GLU A 95 -19.15 12.26 6.39
N LYS A 96 -18.09 11.82 5.72
CA LYS A 96 -17.76 12.21 4.33
C LYS A 96 -18.30 11.23 3.29
N PHE A 97 -18.68 10.05 3.73
CA PHE A 97 -19.20 9.00 2.86
C PHE A 97 -20.72 9.06 2.77
N ARG A 98 -21.24 9.18 1.59
CA ARG A 98 -22.68 9.23 1.32
C ARG A 98 -23.12 8.12 0.41
N ILE A 99 -24.28 7.55 0.75
CA ILE A 99 -24.96 6.53 -0.05
C ILE A 99 -26.33 7.04 -0.37
N ASN A 100 -26.64 7.23 -1.66
CA ASN A 100 -27.98 7.50 -2.13
C ASN A 100 -28.65 6.18 -2.48
N PRO A 101 -29.69 5.77 -1.75
CA PRO A 101 -30.43 4.58 -2.07
C PRO A 101 -31.22 4.76 -3.38
N MET A 102 -31.14 3.77 -4.25
CA MET A 102 -31.89 3.69 -5.47
C MET A 102 -32.91 2.56 -5.38
N LEU A 103 -34.05 2.70 -6.04
CA LEU A 103 -35.05 1.62 -6.06
C LEU A 103 -34.47 0.38 -6.74
N LEU A 104 -33.87 0.55 -7.90
CA LEU A 104 -33.22 -0.52 -8.67
C LEU A 104 -32.46 0.08 -9.85
N GLY A 105 -31.17 -0.20 -9.94
CA GLY A 105 -30.37 0.11 -11.11
C GLY A 105 -29.94 -1.17 -11.84
N LYS A 106 -29.91 -1.15 -13.17
CA LYS A 106 -29.43 -2.27 -13.99
C LYS A 106 -28.24 -1.90 -14.88
N SER A 107 -28.21 -0.67 -15.33
CA SER A 107 -27.17 -0.20 -16.25
C SER A 107 -25.92 0.19 -15.51
N LYS A 108 -24.79 -0.36 -15.91
CA LYS A 108 -23.46 -0.09 -15.35
C LYS A 108 -22.42 0.01 -16.46
N LYS A 109 -21.40 0.83 -16.23
CA LYS A 109 -20.18 0.89 -17.03
C LYS A 109 -19.01 0.65 -16.09
N LEU A 110 -18.18 -0.33 -16.41
CA LEU A 110 -16.96 -0.64 -15.67
C LEU A 110 -15.90 0.46 -15.93
N CYS A 111 -15.19 0.83 -14.87
CA CYS A 111 -14.10 1.81 -14.89
C CYS A 111 -12.78 1.20 -14.45
N ASP A 112 -12.83 0.09 -13.69
CA ASP A 112 -11.64 -0.64 -13.20
C ASP A 112 -11.79 -2.12 -13.59
N GLU A 113 -10.99 -2.55 -14.56
CA GLU A 113 -10.99 -3.91 -15.13
C GLU A 113 -10.66 -5.01 -14.11
N ARG A 114 -9.95 -4.69 -13.04
CA ARG A 114 -9.67 -5.63 -11.95
C ARG A 114 -10.93 -6.26 -11.39
N PHE A 115 -12.03 -5.51 -11.39
CA PHE A 115 -13.33 -5.94 -10.84
C PHE A 115 -14.28 -6.51 -11.87
N SER A 116 -13.87 -6.72 -13.13
CA SER A 116 -14.74 -7.14 -14.22
C SER A 116 -15.55 -8.38 -13.88
N VAL A 117 -14.88 -9.46 -13.46
CA VAL A 117 -15.52 -10.75 -13.14
C VAL A 117 -16.52 -10.60 -11.98
N TYR A 118 -16.18 -9.85 -10.92
CA TYR A 118 -17.11 -9.60 -9.83
C TYR A 118 -18.30 -8.75 -10.30
N MET A 119 -18.04 -7.67 -11.03
CA MET A 119 -19.10 -6.76 -11.48
C MET A 119 -20.04 -7.41 -12.51
N GLU A 120 -19.62 -8.43 -13.25
CA GLU A 120 -20.50 -9.23 -14.11
C GLU A 120 -21.60 -9.92 -13.32
N THR A 121 -21.32 -10.35 -12.08
CA THR A 121 -22.30 -10.99 -11.21
C THR A 121 -23.33 -10.02 -10.60
N VAL A 122 -23.14 -8.72 -10.78
CA VAL A 122 -24.04 -7.65 -10.31
C VAL A 122 -24.97 -7.24 -11.43
N GLU A 123 -26.11 -7.90 -11.62
CA GLU A 123 -27.15 -7.44 -12.57
C GLU A 123 -27.90 -6.21 -12.05
N ARG A 124 -28.02 -6.10 -10.74
CA ARG A 124 -28.85 -5.09 -10.07
C ARG A 124 -28.05 -4.44 -8.95
N TRP A 125 -28.15 -3.13 -8.86
CA TRP A 125 -27.53 -2.36 -7.79
C TRP A 125 -28.56 -1.40 -7.17
N TYR A 126 -28.34 -1.00 -5.90
CA TYR A 126 -29.35 -0.32 -5.09
C TYR A 126 -28.82 0.99 -4.49
N SER A 127 -27.60 1.40 -4.78
CA SER A 127 -26.99 2.56 -4.16
C SER A 127 -26.08 3.29 -5.13
N GLU A 128 -26.06 4.61 -5.04
CA GLU A 128 -25.04 5.49 -5.60
C GLU A 128 -24.13 5.95 -4.47
N LEU A 129 -22.84 6.03 -4.71
CA LEU A 129 -21.81 6.32 -3.72
C LEU A 129 -21.18 7.68 -3.98
N PHE A 130 -20.95 8.45 -2.93
CA PHE A 130 -20.33 9.77 -3.01
C PHE A 130 -19.35 9.96 -1.86
N TRP A 131 -18.31 10.75 -2.12
CA TRP A 131 -17.34 11.19 -1.13
C TRP A 131 -17.18 12.71 -1.19
N GLU A 132 -17.29 13.39 -0.03
CA GLU A 132 -17.36 14.87 0.01
C GLU A 132 -16.02 15.55 0.27
N ASP A 133 -14.94 14.83 0.43
CA ASP A 133 -13.64 15.41 0.74
C ASP A 133 -12.59 15.00 -0.30
N THR A 134 -11.88 15.98 -0.83
CA THR A 134 -10.85 15.78 -1.86
C THR A 134 -9.43 16.05 -1.37
N THR A 135 -9.22 16.45 -0.14
CA THR A 135 -7.93 16.98 0.31
C THR A 135 -6.86 15.91 0.59
N ASN A 136 -7.26 14.72 1.09
CA ASN A 136 -6.33 13.65 1.44
C ASN A 136 -6.77 12.26 0.95
N TYR A 137 -7.93 12.19 0.31
CA TYR A 137 -8.54 10.95 -0.13
C TYR A 137 -8.80 10.99 -1.63
N SER A 138 -8.49 9.93 -2.31
CA SER A 138 -8.96 9.68 -3.69
C SER A 138 -10.15 8.73 -3.61
N PHE A 139 -11.23 9.10 -4.28
CA PHE A 139 -12.42 8.29 -4.44
C PHE A 139 -12.58 7.97 -5.92
N GLU A 140 -12.20 6.77 -6.31
CA GLU A 140 -12.15 6.32 -7.69
C GLU A 140 -13.33 5.38 -7.97
N ALA A 141 -14.08 5.65 -9.02
CA ALA A 141 -15.17 4.77 -9.42
C ALA A 141 -14.62 3.44 -9.97
N ILE A 142 -15.09 2.32 -9.43
CA ILE A 142 -14.92 0.98 -10.01
C ILE A 142 -15.96 0.76 -11.12
N ALA A 143 -17.17 1.21 -10.88
CA ALA A 143 -18.24 1.18 -11.87
C ALA A 143 -19.20 2.35 -11.67
N VAL A 144 -19.75 2.87 -12.78
CA VAL A 144 -20.68 3.98 -12.78
C VAL A 144 -22.02 3.61 -13.47
N ASN A 145 -23.05 4.33 -13.11
CA ASN A 145 -24.35 4.23 -13.79
C ASN A 145 -24.42 5.15 -15.03
N LYS A 146 -25.57 5.21 -15.69
CA LYS A 146 -25.80 6.09 -16.86
C LYS A 146 -25.60 7.58 -16.55
N ARG A 147 -25.74 8.01 -15.29
CA ARG A 147 -25.57 9.40 -14.85
C ARG A 147 -24.12 9.69 -14.42
N GLN A 148 -23.20 8.77 -14.65
CA GLN A 148 -21.80 8.83 -14.21
C GLN A 148 -21.61 8.84 -12.68
N ASN A 149 -22.64 8.48 -11.91
CA ASN A 149 -22.52 8.31 -10.46
C ASN A 149 -21.92 6.95 -10.15
N ALA A 150 -20.99 6.89 -9.19
CA ALA A 150 -20.36 5.65 -8.77
C ALA A 150 -21.38 4.70 -8.12
N ILE A 151 -21.40 3.45 -8.53
CA ILE A 151 -22.18 2.36 -7.94
C ILE A 151 -21.28 1.35 -7.23
N ALA A 152 -20.01 1.36 -7.59
CA ALA A 152 -18.90 0.72 -6.90
C ALA A 152 -17.71 1.67 -6.93
N ALA A 153 -16.93 1.73 -5.85
CA ALA A 153 -15.82 2.67 -5.75
C ALA A 153 -14.72 2.19 -4.83
N SER A 154 -13.51 2.68 -5.06
CA SER A 154 -12.34 2.52 -4.20
C SER A 154 -12.05 3.83 -3.49
N LEU A 155 -11.94 3.78 -2.16
CA LEU A 155 -11.43 4.87 -1.34
C LEU A 155 -9.98 4.59 -0.98
N THR A 156 -9.08 5.49 -1.33
CA THR A 156 -7.67 5.42 -0.93
C THR A 156 -7.22 6.70 -0.24
N ILE A 157 -6.23 6.58 0.62
CA ILE A 157 -5.63 7.71 1.34
C ILE A 157 -4.17 7.80 0.91
N ASN A 158 -3.79 8.92 0.28
CA ASN A 158 -2.42 9.15 -0.17
C ASN A 158 -1.85 7.99 -1.02
N ASN A 159 -2.66 7.38 -1.89
CA ASN A 159 -2.30 6.23 -2.73
C ASN A 159 -1.74 5.01 -1.96
N ARG A 160 -2.18 4.81 -0.72
CA ARG A 160 -1.78 3.68 0.13
C ARG A 160 -2.78 2.52 0.03
N GLY A 161 -3.25 1.99 1.16
CA GLY A 161 -4.28 0.95 1.18
C GLY A 161 -5.62 1.43 0.65
N LYS A 162 -6.50 0.49 0.32
CA LYS A 162 -7.79 0.77 -0.33
C LYS A 162 -8.95 0.15 0.43
N ILE A 163 -10.08 0.85 0.46
CA ILE A 163 -11.38 0.27 0.80
C ILE A 163 -12.21 0.24 -0.48
N HIS A 164 -12.60 -0.94 -0.90
CA HIS A 164 -13.42 -1.15 -2.08
C HIS A 164 -14.87 -1.35 -1.64
N PHE A 165 -15.76 -0.46 -2.06
CA PHE A 165 -17.20 -0.57 -1.84
C PHE A 165 -17.84 -1.19 -3.07
N LEU A 166 -18.45 -2.36 -2.91
CA LEU A 166 -18.96 -3.17 -4.00
C LEU A 166 -20.45 -3.47 -3.80
N PRO A 167 -21.29 -3.35 -4.83
CA PRO A 167 -22.67 -3.83 -4.75
C PRO A 167 -22.68 -5.33 -4.48
N LYS A 168 -23.71 -5.81 -3.78
CA LYS A 168 -23.93 -7.24 -3.58
C LYS A 168 -24.12 -7.96 -4.92
N ALA A 169 -23.40 -9.07 -5.12
CA ALA A 169 -23.64 -9.97 -6.25
C ALA A 169 -25.08 -10.48 -6.24
N THR A 170 -25.71 -10.58 -7.41
CA THR A 170 -27.14 -10.92 -7.55
C THR A 170 -27.40 -12.19 -8.34
N THR A 171 -26.41 -12.67 -9.10
CA THR A 171 -26.52 -13.86 -9.96
C THR A 171 -25.84 -15.10 -9.39
N ILE A 172 -25.05 -14.93 -8.32
CA ILE A 172 -24.32 -16.01 -7.67
C ILE A 172 -24.60 -16.01 -6.16
N SER A 173 -24.23 -17.08 -5.48
CA SER A 173 -24.35 -17.20 -4.02
C SER A 173 -23.39 -16.26 -3.29
N PRO A 174 -23.66 -15.93 -2.01
CA PRO A 174 -22.72 -15.15 -1.19
C PRO A 174 -21.32 -15.79 -1.08
N SER A 175 -21.25 -17.11 -1.00
CA SER A 175 -19.97 -17.85 -0.92
C SER A 175 -19.16 -17.69 -2.19
N GLU A 176 -19.78 -17.87 -3.37
CA GLU A 176 -19.13 -17.66 -4.67
C GLU A 176 -18.68 -16.20 -4.84
N ALA A 177 -19.47 -15.23 -4.39
CA ALA A 177 -19.08 -13.82 -4.41
C ALA A 177 -17.84 -13.56 -3.55
N ILE A 178 -17.74 -14.20 -2.38
CA ILE A 178 -16.55 -14.12 -1.52
C ILE A 178 -15.36 -14.78 -2.19
N GLU A 179 -15.51 -15.92 -2.85
CA GLU A 179 -14.44 -16.58 -3.61
C GLU A 179 -13.84 -15.69 -4.69
N LEU A 180 -14.69 -14.96 -5.43
CA LEU A 180 -14.23 -13.98 -6.41
C LEU A 180 -13.41 -12.87 -5.75
N LEU A 181 -13.87 -12.36 -4.60
CA LEU A 181 -13.13 -11.34 -3.85
C LEU A 181 -11.82 -11.89 -3.27
N VAL A 182 -11.79 -13.12 -2.78
CA VAL A 182 -10.56 -13.82 -2.38
C VAL A 182 -9.60 -13.93 -3.57
N GLY A 183 -10.10 -14.19 -4.77
CA GLY A 183 -9.31 -14.14 -6.00
C GLY A 183 -8.66 -12.78 -6.24
N LEU A 184 -9.38 -11.68 -5.98
CA LEU A 184 -8.87 -10.31 -6.11
C LEU A 184 -7.86 -9.93 -5.02
N THR A 185 -7.96 -10.54 -3.82
CA THR A 185 -6.98 -10.31 -2.74
C THR A 185 -5.69 -11.09 -2.94
N LYS A 186 -5.74 -12.18 -3.69
CA LYS A 186 -4.52 -12.75 -4.22
C LYS A 186 -3.96 -11.67 -5.13
N LYS A 187 -3.16 -10.76 -4.54
CA LYS A 187 -2.30 -9.93 -5.36
C LYS A 187 -1.63 -10.94 -6.30
N GLU A 188 -1.93 -10.85 -7.58
CA GLU A 188 -0.87 -11.12 -8.52
C GLU A 188 0.26 -10.27 -7.96
N GLU A 189 1.27 -10.89 -7.37
CA GLU A 189 2.54 -10.20 -7.15
C GLU A 189 2.78 -9.56 -8.50
N PRO A 190 2.83 -8.22 -8.57
CA PRO A 190 2.84 -7.53 -9.85
C PRO A 190 3.83 -8.30 -10.69
N THR A 191 3.29 -8.97 -11.72
CA THR A 191 3.96 -10.04 -12.50
C THR A 191 5.34 -9.54 -12.72
N ASP A 192 6.31 -10.18 -12.14
CA ASP A 192 7.70 -9.75 -12.09
C ASP A 192 7.97 -9.08 -13.40
N ILE A 193 8.29 -7.79 -13.36
CA ILE A 193 8.58 -7.05 -14.57
C ILE A 193 9.44 -8.02 -15.38
N PRO A 194 9.10 -8.38 -16.63
CA PRO A 194 9.73 -9.54 -17.30
C PRO A 194 11.25 -9.53 -17.23
N TRP A 195 11.87 -8.33 -17.23
CA TRP A 195 13.32 -8.19 -17.07
C TRP A 195 13.83 -8.44 -15.63
N LEU A 196 12.96 -8.35 -14.60
CA LEU A 196 13.35 -8.62 -13.22
C LEU A 196 13.56 -10.11 -12.98
N ALA A 197 12.77 -10.97 -13.65
CA ALA A 197 12.96 -12.41 -13.64
C ALA A 197 14.29 -12.80 -14.34
N SER A 198 14.71 -12.05 -15.35
CA SER A 198 15.98 -12.26 -16.07
C SER A 198 17.17 -11.54 -15.43
N LEU A 199 16.98 -10.82 -14.32
CA LEU A 199 18.09 -10.18 -13.61
C LEU A 199 18.98 -11.25 -13.00
N GLU A 200 20.00 -11.63 -13.72
CA GLU A 200 21.09 -12.45 -13.20
C GLU A 200 21.88 -11.60 -12.20
N ILE A 201 22.06 -12.13 -11.00
CA ILE A 201 22.98 -11.59 -10.02
C ILE A 201 24.12 -12.62 -9.86
N PRO A 202 24.94 -12.82 -10.92
CA PRO A 202 25.92 -13.92 -10.96
C PRO A 202 26.94 -13.82 -9.82
N GLN A 203 27.25 -12.60 -9.40
CA GLN A 203 28.21 -12.34 -8.33
C GLN A 203 27.64 -12.57 -6.92
N LEU A 204 26.33 -12.57 -6.75
CA LEU A 204 25.68 -12.99 -5.51
C LEU A 204 25.83 -14.49 -5.27
N LEU A 205 25.74 -15.29 -6.32
CA LEU A 205 25.90 -16.75 -6.24
C LEU A 205 27.33 -17.17 -5.85
N GLN A 206 28.36 -16.42 -6.26
CA GLN A 206 29.75 -16.66 -5.85
C GLN A 206 30.03 -16.17 -4.41
N ALA A 207 29.31 -15.17 -3.93
CA ALA A 207 29.42 -14.71 -2.54
C ALA A 207 28.62 -15.59 -1.56
N GLU A 208 27.60 -16.32 -2.02
CA GLU A 208 26.81 -17.25 -1.21
C GLU A 208 27.65 -18.39 -0.64
N ASP A 209 28.63 -18.91 -1.38
CA ASP A 209 29.54 -19.94 -0.90
C ASP A 209 30.48 -19.45 0.22
N GLN A 210 30.68 -18.14 0.35
CA GLN A 210 31.51 -17.52 1.39
C GLN A 210 30.70 -16.93 2.55
N TRP A 211 29.44 -16.62 2.31
CA TRP A 211 28.51 -16.08 3.31
C TRP A 211 27.51 -17.15 3.75
N ASN A 212 27.78 -17.75 4.88
CA ASN A 212 26.89 -18.68 5.60
C ASN A 212 25.60 -17.97 6.08
N ARG A 213 24.93 -17.19 5.24
CA ARG A 213 23.68 -16.51 5.53
C ARG A 213 22.56 -17.08 4.68
N ASN A 214 21.56 -17.64 5.38
CA ASN A 214 20.26 -18.07 4.84
C ASN A 214 19.42 -16.92 4.24
N VAL A 215 20.03 -15.99 3.51
CA VAL A 215 19.33 -14.86 2.89
C VAL A 215 19.07 -15.23 1.45
N ALA A 216 17.82 -15.58 1.15
CA ALA A 216 17.43 -15.93 -0.21
C ALA A 216 17.71 -14.78 -1.18
N PRO A 217 18.39 -15.02 -2.32
CA PRO A 217 18.74 -14.00 -3.34
C PRO A 217 17.55 -13.15 -3.79
N ASN A 218 16.35 -13.72 -3.74
CA ASN A 218 15.10 -13.06 -4.07
C ASN A 218 14.77 -11.83 -3.17
N GLN A 219 15.31 -11.74 -1.95
CA GLN A 219 15.03 -10.62 -1.07
C GLN A 219 15.64 -9.31 -1.60
N TYR A 220 16.80 -9.36 -2.23
CA TYR A 220 17.46 -8.18 -2.81
C TYR A 220 16.87 -7.76 -4.16
N ARG A 221 16.31 -8.71 -4.93
CA ARG A 221 15.53 -8.40 -6.13
C ARG A 221 14.32 -7.51 -5.81
N ASN A 222 13.78 -7.64 -4.61
CA ASN A 222 12.67 -6.82 -4.13
C ASN A 222 12.99 -5.33 -4.06
N LEU A 223 14.26 -4.92 -4.15
CA LEU A 223 14.65 -3.52 -4.31
C LEU A 223 14.07 -2.86 -5.58
N PHE A 224 13.80 -3.67 -6.59
CA PHE A 224 13.22 -3.21 -7.85
C PHE A 224 11.71 -3.56 -7.94
N SER A 225 11.13 -4.13 -6.89
CA SER A 225 9.74 -4.56 -6.84
C SER A 225 8.77 -3.38 -6.96
N LEU A 226 7.66 -3.61 -7.65
CA LEU A 226 6.52 -2.69 -7.66
C LEU A 226 5.72 -2.74 -6.34
N ASN A 227 5.90 -3.81 -5.55
CA ASN A 227 5.25 -3.93 -4.25
C ASN A 227 5.97 -3.04 -3.21
N PRO A 228 5.30 -2.01 -2.66
CA PRO A 228 5.93 -1.07 -1.74
C PRO A 228 6.46 -1.71 -0.46
N LYS A 229 5.82 -2.79 0.04
CA LYS A 229 6.29 -3.50 1.25
C LYS A 229 7.57 -4.28 0.97
N ASN A 230 7.60 -5.02 -0.14
CA ASN A 230 8.77 -5.80 -0.54
C ASN A 230 9.94 -4.86 -0.83
N PHE A 231 9.66 -3.74 -1.52
CA PHE A 231 10.64 -2.70 -1.78
C PHE A 231 11.21 -2.10 -0.48
N LEU A 232 10.35 -1.67 0.46
CA LEU A 232 10.80 -1.10 1.73
C LEU A 232 11.61 -2.09 2.56
N LYS A 233 11.18 -3.37 2.60
CA LYS A 233 11.92 -4.42 3.29
C LYS A 233 13.29 -4.67 2.67
N ALA A 234 13.39 -4.63 1.33
CA ALA A 234 14.68 -4.76 0.65
C ALA A 234 15.61 -3.58 0.94
N VAL A 235 15.08 -2.35 0.95
CA VAL A 235 15.84 -1.15 1.37
C VAL A 235 16.33 -1.31 2.81
N GLN A 236 15.49 -1.77 3.73
CA GLN A 236 15.86 -2.03 5.12
C GLN A 236 17.01 -3.03 5.23
N LEU A 237 16.89 -4.19 4.58
CA LEU A 237 17.92 -5.23 4.60
C LEU A 237 19.26 -4.73 4.03
N MET A 238 19.22 -4.00 2.91
CA MET A 238 20.45 -3.42 2.35
C MET A 238 21.10 -2.42 3.29
N LEU A 239 20.33 -1.55 3.93
CA LEU A 239 20.85 -0.61 4.92
C LEU A 239 21.48 -1.34 6.13
N GLU A 240 20.89 -2.43 6.58
CA GLU A 240 21.44 -3.27 7.65
C GLU A 240 22.79 -3.88 7.24
N ASP A 241 22.91 -4.39 6.00
CA ASP A 241 24.18 -4.88 5.46
C ASP A 241 25.24 -3.77 5.29
N LEU A 242 24.78 -2.54 5.01
CA LEU A 242 25.61 -1.34 4.98
C LEU A 242 25.94 -0.77 6.39
N GLY A 243 25.63 -1.50 7.45
CA GLY A 243 25.93 -1.11 8.83
C GLY A 243 24.92 -0.13 9.47
N ILE A 244 23.77 0.12 8.84
CA ILE A 244 22.73 1.01 9.37
C ILE A 244 21.51 0.17 9.78
N GLN A 245 21.44 -0.20 11.07
CA GLN A 245 20.28 -0.88 11.62
C GLN A 245 19.08 0.09 11.70
N THR A 246 17.93 -0.33 11.19
CA THR A 246 16.74 0.53 11.09
C THR A 246 15.48 -0.12 11.65
N LEU A 247 14.53 0.72 12.09
CA LEU A 247 13.17 0.34 12.48
C LEU A 247 12.13 1.12 11.69
N PRO A 248 10.90 0.61 11.55
CA PRO A 248 9.79 1.38 10.98
C PRO A 248 9.55 2.70 11.70
N ASN A 249 9.28 3.75 10.94
CA ASN A 249 9.03 5.10 11.44
C ASN A 249 7.73 5.68 10.86
N ALA A 250 6.96 6.41 11.66
CA ALA A 250 5.67 6.96 11.27
C ALA A 250 5.79 8.24 10.42
N ASP A 251 6.80 9.07 10.66
CA ASP A 251 7.03 10.34 9.95
C ASP A 251 7.56 10.12 8.53
N LEU A 252 8.61 9.29 8.45
CA LEU A 252 9.12 8.74 7.19
C LEU A 252 8.97 7.20 7.24
N ASP A 253 9.75 6.43 6.49
CA ASP A 253 9.50 4.99 6.45
C ASP A 253 10.34 4.20 7.47
N LEU A 254 11.61 4.61 7.69
CA LEU A 254 12.52 3.97 8.62
C LEU A 254 13.30 5.00 9.47
N ILE A 255 13.74 4.58 10.66
CA ILE A 255 14.66 5.34 11.53
C ILE A 255 15.82 4.46 11.96
N GLY A 256 17.04 5.02 11.97
CA GLY A 256 18.23 4.34 12.42
C GLY A 256 18.27 4.17 13.94
N LEU A 257 18.61 2.97 14.41
CA LEU A 257 18.65 2.63 15.85
C LEU A 257 19.78 3.29 16.62
N LYS A 258 20.96 3.38 15.99
CA LYS A 258 22.19 3.93 16.59
C LYS A 258 22.78 5.09 15.80
N SER A 259 22.07 5.52 14.78
CA SER A 259 22.46 6.62 13.91
C SER A 259 21.31 7.63 13.84
N ASN A 260 21.67 8.90 13.77
CA ASN A 260 20.67 9.98 13.66
C ASN A 260 20.17 10.10 12.20
N ILE A 261 19.64 8.99 11.66
CA ILE A 261 19.21 8.86 10.26
C ILE A 261 17.72 8.56 10.23
N VAL A 262 17.02 9.15 9.29
CA VAL A 262 15.68 8.74 8.87
C VAL A 262 15.66 8.47 7.37
N VAL A 263 14.88 7.49 6.94
CA VAL A 263 14.87 7.06 5.55
C VAL A 263 13.46 7.19 4.98
N LYS A 264 13.38 7.78 3.79
CA LYS A 264 12.19 7.75 2.94
C LYS A 264 12.48 6.90 1.73
N ALA A 265 11.69 5.86 1.52
CA ALA A 265 11.76 5.00 0.34
C ALA A 265 10.50 5.16 -0.51
N THR A 266 10.65 5.21 -1.83
CA THR A 266 9.53 5.36 -2.76
C THR A 266 9.82 4.70 -4.10
N SER A 267 8.76 4.32 -4.83
CA SER A 267 8.85 3.75 -6.17
C SER A 267 7.98 4.56 -7.11
N MET A 268 8.51 4.95 -8.29
CA MET A 268 7.85 5.87 -9.22
C MET A 268 8.15 5.53 -10.68
N GLU A 269 7.28 5.97 -11.58
CA GLU A 269 7.39 5.71 -13.02
C GLU A 269 8.36 6.63 -13.76
N GLY A 270 8.66 7.78 -13.18
CA GLY A 270 9.55 8.80 -13.74
C GLY A 270 10.68 9.18 -12.79
N LYS A 271 11.24 10.35 -13.02
CA LYS A 271 12.22 11.00 -12.14
C LYS A 271 11.57 11.58 -10.88
N VAL A 272 12.39 11.95 -9.91
CA VAL A 272 11.97 12.66 -8.70
C VAL A 272 11.69 14.12 -9.04
N GLU A 273 10.46 14.56 -8.78
CA GLU A 273 9.96 15.92 -9.01
C GLU A 273 9.29 16.48 -7.75
N ALA A 274 9.21 17.81 -7.64
CA ALA A 274 8.66 18.50 -6.47
C ALA A 274 7.21 18.11 -6.15
N GLN A 275 6.39 17.76 -7.17
CA GLN A 275 4.98 17.36 -6.98
C GLN A 275 4.82 15.95 -6.39
N ASN A 276 5.89 15.17 -6.32
CA ASN A 276 5.81 13.79 -5.82
C ASN A 276 5.41 13.78 -4.34
N PRO A 277 4.38 13.00 -3.94
CA PRO A 277 3.92 12.91 -2.55
C PRO A 277 5.02 12.48 -1.56
N ALA A 278 5.99 11.67 -2.00
CA ALA A 278 7.12 11.27 -1.16
C ALA A 278 8.08 12.44 -0.91
N VAL A 279 8.30 13.28 -1.92
CA VAL A 279 9.08 14.52 -1.81
C VAL A 279 8.41 15.48 -0.83
N ASN A 280 7.09 15.70 -0.96
CA ASN A 280 6.33 16.54 -0.05
C ASN A 280 6.47 16.11 1.43
N LYS A 281 6.56 14.80 1.68
CA LYS A 281 6.81 14.29 3.04
C LYS A 281 8.21 14.63 3.54
N VAL A 282 9.21 14.45 2.68
CA VAL A 282 10.61 14.82 3.00
C VAL A 282 10.70 16.31 3.24
N THR A 283 10.13 17.15 2.38
CA THR A 283 10.10 18.62 2.54
C THR A 283 9.52 19.02 3.89
N ARG A 284 8.32 18.53 4.22
CA ARG A 284 7.69 18.81 5.52
C ARG A 284 8.53 18.32 6.71
N PHE A 285 9.23 17.20 6.53
CA PHE A 285 10.09 16.65 7.58
C PHE A 285 11.34 17.51 7.77
N VAL A 286 12.01 17.93 6.69
CA VAL A 286 13.24 18.73 6.77
C VAL A 286 12.98 20.16 7.23
N GLU A 287 11.79 20.70 7.05
CA GLU A 287 11.36 22.03 7.50
C GLU A 287 10.90 22.06 8.98
N LYS A 288 10.79 20.92 9.66
CA LYS A 288 10.48 20.88 11.09
C LYS A 288 11.56 21.62 11.91
N PRO A 289 11.19 22.50 12.87
CA PRO A 289 12.16 23.18 13.73
C PRO A 289 12.90 22.17 14.62
N ASN A 290 14.13 22.49 14.97
CA ASN A 290 15.00 21.71 15.89
C ASN A 290 15.30 20.28 15.45
N ARG A 291 15.23 20.00 14.15
CA ARG A 291 15.57 18.70 13.56
C ARG A 291 17.08 18.54 13.42
N ASN A 292 17.61 17.41 13.88
CA ASN A 292 19.02 17.03 13.75
C ASN A 292 19.26 15.76 12.94
N GLU A 293 18.18 15.08 12.50
CA GLU A 293 18.29 13.82 11.77
C GLU A 293 18.74 14.04 10.33
N LYS A 294 19.62 13.19 9.87
CA LYS A 294 20.02 13.06 8.47
C LYS A 294 18.94 12.32 7.69
N VAL A 295 18.46 12.88 6.60
CA VAL A 295 17.50 12.20 5.73
C VAL A 295 18.23 11.48 4.60
N ILE A 296 17.90 10.20 4.41
CA ILE A 296 18.26 9.42 3.23
C ILE A 296 16.98 9.20 2.42
N PHE A 297 16.96 9.62 1.17
CA PHE A 297 15.85 9.45 0.25
C PHE A 297 16.21 8.42 -0.81
N VAL A 298 15.58 7.25 -0.77
CA VAL A 298 15.80 6.15 -1.73
C VAL A 298 14.64 6.09 -2.71
N ALA A 299 14.91 6.20 -4.01
CA ALA A 299 13.89 6.16 -5.04
C ALA A 299 14.14 5.06 -6.09
N ASN A 300 13.14 4.20 -6.30
CA ASN A 300 13.06 3.32 -7.46
C ASN A 300 12.45 4.11 -8.63
N THR A 301 13.27 4.92 -9.27
CA THR A 301 12.90 5.76 -10.42
C THR A 301 12.75 4.92 -11.69
N TYR A 302 11.89 5.36 -12.61
CA TYR A 302 11.62 4.65 -13.87
C TYR A 302 11.34 3.16 -13.66
N ARG A 303 10.56 2.83 -12.63
CA ARG A 303 10.33 1.47 -12.16
C ARG A 303 9.86 0.48 -13.25
N ASN A 304 9.21 0.98 -14.30
CA ASN A 304 8.70 0.18 -15.42
C ASN A 304 9.76 -0.11 -16.49
N LEU A 305 10.94 0.52 -16.41
CA LEU A 305 12.04 0.32 -17.37
C LEU A 305 13.06 -0.68 -16.85
N PRO A 306 13.69 -1.46 -17.73
CA PRO A 306 14.87 -2.27 -17.40
C PRO A 306 16.00 -1.43 -16.80
N ILE A 307 16.82 -2.03 -15.93
CA ILE A 307 17.90 -1.30 -15.21
C ILE A 307 18.87 -0.63 -16.15
N ASN A 308 19.27 -1.31 -17.23
CA ASN A 308 20.19 -0.79 -18.24
C ASN A 308 19.64 0.44 -18.98
N GLU A 309 18.33 0.58 -19.08
CA GLU A 309 17.68 1.72 -19.72
C GLU A 309 17.52 2.93 -18.78
N ARG A 310 17.70 2.73 -17.47
CA ARG A 310 17.58 3.78 -16.45
C ARG A 310 18.88 4.60 -16.31
N ALA A 311 20.04 3.99 -16.54
CA ALA A 311 21.35 4.57 -16.25
C ALA A 311 21.63 5.89 -16.99
N GLY A 312 21.04 6.10 -18.18
CA GLY A 312 21.19 7.33 -18.96
C GLY A 312 20.12 8.40 -18.72
N LYS A 313 19.16 8.15 -17.83
CA LYS A 313 18.04 9.08 -17.60
C LYS A 313 18.32 9.99 -16.41
N GLU A 314 17.80 11.22 -16.48
CA GLU A 314 17.82 12.14 -15.34
C GLU A 314 16.96 11.55 -14.20
N GLN A 315 17.56 11.28 -13.04
CA GLN A 315 16.91 10.60 -11.92
C GLN A 315 16.14 11.56 -11.01
N VAL A 316 16.55 12.81 -10.98
CA VAL A 316 15.96 13.87 -10.16
C VAL A 316 16.04 15.20 -10.90
N ASP A 317 14.99 16.01 -10.88
CA ASP A 317 15.00 17.31 -11.54
C ASP A 317 15.93 18.32 -10.86
N PHE A 318 16.33 19.35 -11.59
CA PHE A 318 17.29 20.33 -11.10
C PHE A 318 16.84 21.06 -9.82
N PRO A 319 15.57 21.51 -9.67
CA PRO A 319 15.10 22.13 -8.43
C PRO A 319 15.24 21.20 -7.22
N MET A 320 14.97 19.89 -7.40
CA MET A 320 15.09 18.92 -6.32
C MET A 320 16.54 18.58 -5.98
N LYS A 321 17.46 18.61 -6.95
CA LYS A 321 18.90 18.51 -6.66
C LYS A 321 19.34 19.62 -5.70
N LEU A 322 19.00 20.85 -6.01
CA LEU A 322 19.30 21.99 -5.14
C LEU A 322 18.65 21.87 -3.76
N PHE A 323 17.41 21.42 -3.71
CA PHE A 323 16.69 21.19 -2.45
C PHE A 323 17.41 20.14 -1.59
N PHE A 324 17.80 18.99 -2.16
CA PHE A 324 18.49 17.94 -1.42
C PHE A 324 19.85 18.39 -0.89
N GLU A 325 20.60 19.15 -1.67
CA GLU A 325 21.87 19.73 -1.24
C GLU A 325 21.69 20.74 -0.11
N ALA A 326 20.74 21.68 -0.25
CA ALA A 326 20.48 22.73 0.73
C ALA A 326 20.02 22.16 2.09
N HIS A 327 19.19 21.12 2.06
CA HIS A 327 18.64 20.48 3.28
C HIS A 327 19.45 19.28 3.75
N LYS A 328 20.64 19.04 3.18
CA LYS A 328 21.54 17.93 3.53
C LYS A 328 20.87 16.56 3.42
N VAL A 329 19.96 16.39 2.44
CA VAL A 329 19.33 15.11 2.13
C VAL A 329 20.27 14.31 1.24
N SER A 330 20.55 13.04 1.58
CA SER A 330 21.22 12.10 0.68
C SER A 330 20.17 11.47 -0.22
N PHE A 331 20.31 11.62 -1.52
CA PHE A 331 19.44 10.99 -2.50
C PHE A 331 20.16 9.82 -3.19
N LEU A 332 19.54 8.66 -3.18
CA LEU A 332 20.02 7.47 -3.90
C LEU A 332 18.91 6.91 -4.79
N THR A 333 19.29 6.55 -6.00
CA THR A 333 18.48 5.63 -6.78
C THR A 333 18.62 4.22 -6.20
N THR A 334 17.66 3.35 -6.50
CA THR A 334 17.80 1.91 -6.16
C THR A 334 19.04 1.30 -6.79
N LEU A 335 19.44 1.76 -7.98
CA LEU A 335 20.64 1.29 -8.64
C LEU A 335 21.91 1.72 -7.89
N SER A 336 21.97 2.99 -7.43
CA SER A 336 23.10 3.47 -6.62
C SER A 336 23.19 2.73 -5.29
N LEU A 337 22.05 2.50 -4.61
CA LEU A 337 22.00 1.72 -3.38
C LEU A 337 22.48 0.27 -3.61
N PHE A 338 22.02 -0.36 -4.68
CA PHE A 338 22.43 -1.71 -5.05
C PHE A 338 23.93 -1.81 -5.39
N ASN A 339 24.48 -0.81 -6.11
CA ASN A 339 25.91 -0.77 -6.42
C ASN A 339 26.76 -0.56 -5.16
N LEU A 340 26.33 0.29 -4.25
CA LEU A 340 27.00 0.48 -2.95
C LEU A 340 27.02 -0.84 -2.15
N TRP A 341 25.87 -1.50 -2.06
CA TRP A 341 25.75 -2.81 -1.43
C TRP A 341 26.67 -3.87 -2.07
N LYS A 342 26.74 -3.93 -3.42
CA LYS A 342 27.65 -4.84 -4.12
C LYS A 342 29.13 -4.60 -3.75
N LYS A 343 29.54 -3.35 -3.60
CA LYS A 343 30.92 -3.03 -3.18
C LYS A 343 31.23 -3.55 -1.78
N VAL A 344 30.24 -3.48 -0.87
CA VAL A 344 30.40 -4.01 0.50
C VAL A 344 30.47 -5.56 0.46
N VAL A 345 29.55 -6.21 -0.26
CA VAL A 345 29.54 -7.68 -0.39
C VAL A 345 30.79 -8.20 -1.05
N ALA A 346 31.35 -7.45 -2.03
CA ALA A 346 32.60 -7.78 -2.69
C ALA A 346 33.86 -7.39 -1.88
N TYR A 347 33.70 -6.95 -0.63
CA TYR A 347 34.78 -6.49 0.26
C TYR A 347 35.65 -5.34 -0.33
N GLN A 348 35.10 -4.57 -1.26
CA GLN A 348 35.78 -3.40 -1.84
C GLN A 348 35.75 -2.21 -0.88
N ILE A 349 34.71 -2.10 -0.08
CA ILE A 349 34.54 -1.14 1.01
C ILE A 349 33.95 -1.84 2.23
N SER A 350 34.23 -1.34 3.42
CA SER A 350 33.63 -1.86 4.64
C SER A 350 32.20 -1.34 4.85
N PRO A 351 31.35 -2.04 5.64
CA PRO A 351 30.04 -1.50 6.04
C PRO A 351 30.15 -0.13 6.75
N GLN A 352 31.22 0.09 7.51
CA GLN A 352 31.46 1.35 8.20
C GLN A 352 31.73 2.51 7.22
N GLU A 353 32.52 2.27 6.19
CA GLU A 353 32.77 3.25 5.12
C GLU A 353 31.50 3.56 4.34
N ALA A 354 30.71 2.55 4.00
CA ALA A 354 29.42 2.73 3.34
C ALA A 354 28.43 3.52 4.20
N SER A 355 28.34 3.19 5.50
CA SER A 355 27.53 3.92 6.47
C SER A 355 27.98 5.37 6.62
N PHE A 356 29.30 5.61 6.69
CA PHE A 356 29.87 6.95 6.75
C PHE A 356 29.54 7.78 5.51
N LEU A 357 29.64 7.21 4.33
CA LEU A 357 29.24 7.85 3.07
C LEU A 357 27.77 8.29 3.10
N LEU A 358 26.86 7.38 3.46
CA LEU A 358 25.44 7.67 3.51
C LEU A 358 25.08 8.74 4.55
N GLN A 359 25.83 8.85 5.62
CA GLN A 359 25.62 9.84 6.69
C GLN A 359 26.14 11.23 6.34
N ASN A 360 27.23 11.32 5.59
CA ASN A 360 27.93 12.58 5.37
C ASN A 360 27.69 13.20 4.01
N GLU A 361 27.48 12.40 2.98
CA GLU A 361 27.18 12.90 1.64
C GLU A 361 25.81 13.58 1.57
N LYS A 362 25.66 14.52 0.64
CA LYS A 362 24.42 15.28 0.42
C LYS A 362 24.14 15.40 -1.09
N GLY A 363 22.89 15.61 -1.44
CA GLY A 363 22.48 15.62 -2.85
C GLY A 363 22.43 14.21 -3.44
N GLU A 364 22.58 14.11 -4.76
CA GLU A 364 22.55 12.85 -5.50
C GLU A 364 23.85 12.07 -5.31
N ILE A 365 23.76 10.89 -4.70
CA ILE A 365 24.88 9.97 -4.52
C ILE A 365 24.92 8.99 -5.71
N THR A 366 25.94 9.11 -6.54
CA THR A 366 26.21 8.22 -7.66
C THR A 366 27.36 7.28 -7.31
N ILE A 367 27.15 5.95 -7.43
CA ILE A 367 28.10 4.90 -7.04
C ILE A 367 28.50 4.08 -8.28
#